data_03cb520f3fa382d239f8ca3f1dc3f386
#
_entry.id   03cb520f3fa382d239f8ca3f1dc3f386
#
_cell.length_a   1.000
_cell.length_b   1.000
_cell.length_c   1.000
_cell.angle_alpha   90.00
_cell.angle_beta   90.00
_cell.angle_gamma   90.00
#
_symmetry.space_group_name_H-M   'P 1'
#
loop_
_entity.id
_entity.type
_entity.pdbx_description
1 polymer ?
#
loop_
_entity_poly.entity_id
_entity_poly.type
_entity_poly.pdbx_seq_one_letter_code
_entity_poly.pdbx_strand_id
1 'polypeptide(L)'
;IPWAPINGNHDGEGNVDLAWIANKYEEAENCLFKQGPDNIGGIGNYIINIRENDKIVQSLIMMDTHASRYYDKDDENMHYDFIFDSQIEWYKWAINGINEYNNSKTDSMIFMHIPIPEFKTAYDLWQQEGGAEGENFGIKGEEECPSYINTGMFNAIKEFDSTKYVFAGHDHLNNY
;
A
#
# COMPACT_ATOMS: atom_id res chain seq x y z
N ILE A 1 -17.80 2.33 15.03
CA ILE A 1 -16.73 1.39 14.65
C ILE A 1 -15.61 2.22 14.04
N PRO A 2 -14.36 2.09 14.46
CA PRO A 2 -13.21 2.72 13.79
C PRO A 2 -13.08 2.24 12.34
N TRP A 3 -12.66 3.13 11.44
CA TRP A 3 -12.41 2.83 10.04
C TRP A 3 -11.22 3.63 9.53
N ALA A 4 -10.56 3.14 8.47
CA ALA A 4 -9.30 3.65 7.96
C ALA A 4 -9.27 3.54 6.43
N PRO A 5 -9.56 4.61 5.68
CA PRO A 5 -9.56 4.58 4.23
C PRO A 5 -8.15 4.65 3.65
N ILE A 6 -8.02 4.13 2.42
CA ILE A 6 -6.88 4.32 1.53
C ILE A 6 -7.42 4.99 0.29
N ASN A 7 -6.70 5.98 -0.24
CA ASN A 7 -7.07 6.63 -1.48
C ASN A 7 -6.82 5.69 -2.67
N GLY A 8 -7.77 5.65 -3.60
CA GLY A 8 -7.63 5.03 -4.90
C GLY A 8 -7.30 6.03 -6.00
N ASN A 9 -6.96 5.52 -7.17
CA ASN A 9 -6.56 6.36 -8.32
C ASN A 9 -7.67 7.28 -8.84
N HIS A 10 -8.94 6.99 -8.53
CA HIS A 10 -10.09 7.81 -8.94
C HIS A 10 -10.56 8.83 -7.90
N ASP A 11 -10.04 8.78 -6.66
CA ASP A 11 -10.53 9.66 -5.60
C ASP A 11 -10.27 11.15 -5.86
N GLY A 12 -9.23 11.47 -6.63
CA GLY A 12 -8.90 12.85 -7.02
C GLY A 12 -9.56 13.34 -8.33
N GLU A 13 -10.39 12.55 -9.00
CA GLU A 13 -10.97 12.89 -10.32
C GLU A 13 -12.23 13.75 -10.27
N GLY A 14 -12.76 14.03 -9.10
CA GLY A 14 -14.01 14.77 -8.92
C GLY A 14 -13.83 16.28 -8.96
N ASN A 15 -14.84 16.98 -8.42
CA ASN A 15 -14.82 18.45 -8.28
C ASN A 15 -14.01 18.95 -7.06
N VAL A 16 -13.42 18.04 -6.31
CA VAL A 16 -12.60 18.31 -5.13
C VAL A 16 -11.28 17.54 -5.24
N ASP A 17 -10.23 18.11 -4.71
CA ASP A 17 -8.92 17.47 -4.69
C ASP A 17 -8.75 16.49 -3.51
N LEU A 18 -7.71 15.68 -3.57
CA LEU A 18 -7.40 14.74 -2.49
C LEU A 18 -7.14 15.41 -1.15
N ALA A 19 -6.61 16.63 -1.13
CA ALA A 19 -6.37 17.36 0.12
C ALA A 19 -7.69 17.72 0.81
N TRP A 20 -8.70 18.11 0.04
CA TRP A 20 -10.04 18.34 0.59
C TRP A 20 -10.67 17.04 1.14
N ILE A 21 -10.56 15.95 0.39
CA ILE A 21 -11.04 14.62 0.81
C ILE A 21 -10.35 14.18 2.10
N ALA A 22 -9.03 14.29 2.15
CA ALA A 22 -8.21 13.95 3.30
C ALA A 22 -8.62 14.74 4.57
N ASN A 23 -8.89 16.04 4.43
CA ASN A 23 -9.41 16.85 5.51
C ASN A 23 -10.78 16.33 6.00
N LYS A 24 -11.65 15.90 5.09
CA LYS A 24 -12.95 15.32 5.46
C LYS A 24 -12.83 13.98 6.16
N TYR A 25 -11.87 13.17 5.77
CA TYR A 25 -11.57 11.93 6.50
C TYR A 25 -11.07 12.21 7.93
N GLU A 26 -10.19 13.20 8.11
CA GLU A 26 -9.69 13.55 9.45
C GLU A 26 -10.75 14.18 10.36
N GLU A 27 -11.75 14.87 9.77
CA GLU A 27 -12.91 15.43 10.48
C GLU A 27 -13.97 14.36 10.82
N ALA A 28 -13.96 13.22 10.12
CA ALA A 28 -15.02 12.22 10.23
C ALA A 28 -14.93 11.43 11.54
N GLU A 29 -16.09 11.17 12.15
CA GLU A 29 -16.17 10.42 13.40
C GLU A 29 -15.64 9.00 13.25
N ASN A 30 -14.80 8.58 14.17
CA ASN A 30 -14.14 7.27 14.21
C ASN A 30 -13.23 6.95 13.02
N CYS A 31 -12.92 7.93 12.16
CA CYS A 31 -11.93 7.77 11.11
C CYS A 31 -10.49 7.85 11.67
N LEU A 32 -9.68 6.87 11.32
CA LEU A 32 -8.29 6.78 11.75
C LEU A 32 -7.30 7.33 10.71
N PHE A 33 -7.81 7.83 9.59
CA PHE A 33 -7.00 8.40 8.52
C PHE A 33 -6.09 9.52 9.02
N LYS A 34 -4.88 9.57 8.45
CA LYS A 34 -3.95 10.68 8.57
C LYS A 34 -3.36 11.01 7.21
N GLN A 35 -3.20 12.28 6.95
CA GLN A 35 -2.59 12.74 5.69
C GLN A 35 -1.15 12.25 5.52
N GLY A 36 -0.46 12.05 6.64
CA GLY A 36 0.94 11.62 6.64
C GLY A 36 1.92 12.78 6.59
N PRO A 37 3.23 12.50 6.48
CA PRO A 37 4.27 13.52 6.42
C PRO A 37 4.25 14.30 5.10
N ASP A 38 4.43 15.60 5.14
CA ASP A 38 4.40 16.49 3.97
C ASP A 38 5.61 16.30 3.02
N ASN A 39 6.67 15.68 3.50
CA ASN A 39 7.93 15.51 2.77
C ASN A 39 8.08 14.17 2.06
N ILE A 40 7.04 13.36 2.05
CA ILE A 40 6.96 12.11 1.26
C ILE A 40 5.87 12.24 0.21
N GLY A 41 5.91 11.42 -0.82
CA GLY A 41 4.90 11.46 -1.88
C GLY A 41 3.52 11.01 -1.40
N GLY A 42 2.47 11.61 -1.98
CA GLY A 42 1.08 11.22 -1.74
C GLY A 42 0.44 11.77 -0.47
N ILE A 43 -0.84 11.45 -0.30
CA ILE A 43 -1.68 11.85 0.83
C ILE A 43 -2.35 10.60 1.40
N GLY A 44 -2.07 10.28 2.65
CA GLY A 44 -2.62 9.09 3.29
C GLY A 44 -1.59 7.98 3.52
N ASN A 45 -0.33 8.37 3.72
CA ASN A 45 0.71 7.45 4.22
C ASN A 45 0.71 7.52 5.75
N TYR A 46 0.12 6.52 6.41
CA TYR A 46 -0.01 6.52 7.87
C TYR A 46 0.01 5.12 8.47
N ILE A 47 0.16 5.05 9.78
CA ILE A 47 0.30 3.80 10.51
C ILE A 47 -0.71 3.73 11.65
N ILE A 48 -1.37 2.59 11.78
CA ILE A 48 -2.20 2.26 12.92
C ILE A 48 -1.50 1.15 13.70
N ASN A 49 -1.10 1.45 14.92
CA ASN A 49 -0.48 0.46 15.80
C ASN A 49 -1.54 -0.16 16.73
N ILE A 50 -1.70 -1.47 16.63
CA ILE A 50 -2.49 -2.26 17.58
C ILE A 50 -1.59 -2.58 18.76
N ARG A 51 -2.03 -2.23 19.97
CA ARG A 51 -1.24 -2.36 21.20
C ARG A 51 -1.90 -3.30 22.17
N GLU A 52 -1.09 -4.10 22.81
CA GLU A 52 -1.46 -4.86 24.00
C GLU A 52 -0.51 -4.47 25.13
N ASN A 53 -1.05 -3.90 26.18
CA ASN A 53 -0.28 -3.25 27.24
C ASN A 53 0.65 -2.17 26.66
N ASP A 54 1.95 -2.26 26.92
CA ASP A 54 2.96 -1.31 26.42
C ASP A 54 3.67 -1.75 25.14
N LYS A 55 3.21 -2.85 24.50
CA LYS A 55 3.80 -3.35 23.26
C LYS A 55 2.90 -3.11 22.05
N ILE A 56 3.52 -2.85 20.91
CA ILE A 56 2.86 -2.89 19.62
C ILE A 56 2.85 -4.36 19.16
N VAL A 57 1.67 -4.96 19.08
CA VAL A 57 1.52 -6.37 18.66
C VAL A 57 1.35 -6.53 17.16
N GLN A 58 0.87 -5.48 16.49
CA GLN A 58 0.66 -5.46 15.04
C GLN A 58 0.67 -4.02 14.54
N SER A 59 1.25 -3.77 13.37
CA SER A 59 1.17 -2.48 12.69
C SER A 59 0.47 -2.61 11.35
N LEU A 60 -0.49 -1.73 11.09
CA LEU A 60 -1.19 -1.60 9.82
C LEU A 60 -0.64 -0.35 9.13
N ILE A 61 -0.02 -0.53 7.98
CA ILE A 61 0.67 0.53 7.24
C ILE A 61 -0.16 0.83 6.00
N MET A 62 -0.71 2.03 5.94
CA MET A 62 -1.46 2.53 4.80
C MET A 62 -0.53 3.33 3.91
N MET A 63 -0.51 3.00 2.62
CA MET A 63 0.34 3.66 1.63
C MET A 63 -0.50 4.17 0.45
N ASP A 64 -0.33 5.44 0.15
CA ASP A 64 -0.89 6.03 -1.06
C ASP A 64 -0.06 5.60 -2.27
N THR A 65 -0.70 4.97 -3.24
CA THR A 65 -0.09 4.54 -4.51
C THR A 65 -0.37 5.50 -5.65
N HIS A 66 -0.87 6.69 -5.32
CA HIS A 66 -1.17 7.74 -6.26
C HIS A 66 -2.27 7.37 -7.29
N ALA A 67 -2.24 8.01 -8.45
CA ALA A 67 -3.23 7.80 -9.51
C ALA A 67 -2.57 7.31 -10.81
N SER A 68 -2.46 8.21 -11.77
CA SER A 68 -1.83 7.95 -13.07
C SER A 68 -1.11 9.20 -13.55
N ARG A 69 -0.06 9.01 -14.33
CA ARG A 69 0.69 10.12 -14.95
C ARG A 69 1.23 9.75 -16.32
N TYR A 70 1.63 10.78 -17.07
CA TYR A 70 2.53 10.63 -18.19
C TYR A 70 3.98 10.62 -17.67
N TYR A 71 4.77 9.64 -18.08
CA TYR A 71 6.18 9.52 -17.66
C TYR A 71 7.12 10.30 -18.56
N ASP A 72 6.76 10.45 -19.82
CA ASP A 72 7.46 11.28 -20.81
C ASP A 72 6.46 12.23 -21.49
N LYS A 73 6.95 13.36 -21.99
CA LYS A 73 6.16 14.31 -22.78
C LYS A 73 5.65 13.73 -24.09
N ASP A 74 6.32 12.68 -24.60
CA ASP A 74 5.98 11.98 -25.83
C ASP A 74 5.15 10.70 -25.55
N ASP A 75 4.80 10.43 -24.29
CA ASP A 75 3.92 9.32 -23.90
C ASP A 75 2.51 9.58 -24.44
N GLU A 76 1.98 8.65 -25.21
CA GLU A 76 0.60 8.74 -25.73
C GLU A 76 -0.44 8.29 -24.69
N ASN A 77 0.00 7.57 -23.66
CA ASN A 77 -0.85 6.97 -22.63
C ASN A 77 -0.43 7.36 -21.23
N MET A 78 -1.40 7.52 -20.36
CA MET A 78 -1.17 7.57 -18.93
C MET A 78 -0.92 6.16 -18.40
N HIS A 79 0.00 6.02 -17.46
CA HIS A 79 0.30 4.79 -16.76
C HIS A 79 0.02 4.95 -15.27
N TYR A 80 -0.29 3.85 -14.59
CA TYR A 80 -0.44 3.86 -13.14
C TYR A 80 0.86 4.28 -12.46
N ASP A 81 0.72 5.11 -11.45
CA ASP A 81 1.84 5.66 -10.70
C ASP A 81 2.46 4.58 -9.78
N PHE A 82 3.49 4.92 -9.06
CA PHE A 82 4.28 4.00 -8.27
C PHE A 82 4.57 4.55 -6.87
N ILE A 83 4.97 3.70 -5.95
CA ILE A 83 5.45 4.09 -4.63
C ILE A 83 6.80 4.80 -4.79
N PHE A 84 6.93 6.03 -4.32
CA PHE A 84 8.14 6.84 -4.45
C PHE A 84 9.23 6.38 -3.48
N ASP A 85 10.49 6.66 -3.81
CA ASP A 85 11.63 6.36 -2.93
C ASP A 85 11.46 6.99 -1.54
N SER A 86 10.88 8.19 -1.45
CA SER A 86 10.58 8.85 -0.18
C SER A 86 9.58 8.07 0.70
N GLN A 87 8.61 7.40 0.10
CA GLN A 87 7.66 6.54 0.80
C GLN A 87 8.33 5.23 1.26
N ILE A 88 9.22 4.67 0.44
CA ILE A 88 10.00 3.48 0.80
C ILE A 88 10.93 3.79 1.98
N GLU A 89 11.63 4.92 1.97
CA GLU A 89 12.47 5.34 3.09
C GLU A 89 11.66 5.65 4.36
N TRP A 90 10.46 6.21 4.20
CA TRP A 90 9.52 6.38 5.31
C TRP A 90 9.07 5.02 5.90
N TYR A 91 8.74 4.04 5.06
CA TYR A 91 8.42 2.68 5.49
C TYR A 91 9.56 2.07 6.30
N LYS A 92 10.79 2.13 5.80
CA LYS A 92 11.97 1.61 6.49
C LYS A 92 12.18 2.29 7.84
N TRP A 93 12.08 3.61 7.88
CA TRP A 93 12.15 4.39 9.11
C TRP A 93 11.07 3.96 10.11
N ALA A 94 9.86 3.79 9.66
CA ALA A 94 8.73 3.40 10.49
C ALA A 94 8.91 2.00 11.10
N ILE A 95 9.28 1.01 10.27
CA ILE A 95 9.52 -0.36 10.73
C ILE A 95 10.68 -0.40 11.75
N ASN A 96 11.76 0.31 11.48
CA ASN A 96 12.86 0.43 12.44
C ASN A 96 12.38 1.00 13.78
N GLY A 97 11.67 2.12 13.76
CA GLY A 97 11.16 2.75 14.98
C GLY A 97 10.20 1.86 15.78
N ILE A 98 9.35 1.10 15.10
CA ILE A 98 8.44 0.13 15.74
C ILE A 98 9.24 -1.01 16.40
N ASN A 99 10.22 -1.56 15.69
CA ASN A 99 11.06 -2.65 16.20
C ASN A 99 11.95 -2.18 17.38
N GLU A 100 12.50 -0.98 17.31
CA GLU A 100 13.25 -0.36 18.40
C GLU A 100 12.37 -0.12 19.62
N TYR A 101 11.16 0.43 19.44
CA TYR A 101 10.20 0.64 20.53
C TYR A 101 9.89 -0.65 21.28
N ASN A 102 9.68 -1.75 20.56
CA ASN A 102 9.41 -3.06 21.15
C ASN A 102 10.67 -3.81 21.63
N ASN A 103 11.85 -3.34 21.26
CA ASN A 103 13.11 -4.09 21.36
C ASN A 103 13.00 -5.52 20.77
N SER A 104 12.22 -5.65 19.70
CA SER A 104 12.00 -6.92 18.97
C SER A 104 11.33 -6.64 17.63
N LYS A 105 11.45 -7.58 16.68
CA LYS A 105 10.70 -7.54 15.43
C LYS A 105 9.20 -7.57 15.71
N THR A 106 8.46 -6.69 15.07
CA THR A 106 7.01 -6.56 15.16
C THR A 106 6.38 -6.83 13.80
N ASP A 107 5.37 -7.68 13.77
CA ASP A 107 4.66 -7.99 12.53
C ASP A 107 3.86 -6.78 12.04
N SER A 108 3.82 -6.62 10.73
CA SER A 108 3.06 -5.56 10.07
C SER A 108 2.29 -6.08 8.86
N MET A 109 1.32 -5.28 8.42
CA MET A 109 0.56 -5.48 7.20
C MET A 109 0.58 -4.17 6.42
N ILE A 110 0.71 -4.25 5.09
CA ILE A 110 0.60 -3.09 4.20
C ILE A 110 -0.75 -3.15 3.49
N PHE A 111 -1.37 -1.98 3.38
CA PHE A 111 -2.59 -1.77 2.62
C PHE A 111 -2.34 -0.66 1.61
N MET A 112 -2.66 -0.92 0.34
CA MET A 112 -2.47 0.00 -0.77
C MET A 112 -3.61 -0.17 -1.79
N HIS A 113 -3.73 0.75 -2.74
CA HIS A 113 -4.75 0.62 -3.79
C HIS A 113 -4.19 -0.02 -5.04
N ILE A 114 -3.26 0.63 -5.75
CA ILE A 114 -2.62 0.05 -6.95
C ILE A 114 -1.59 -0.99 -6.49
N PRO A 115 -1.67 -2.24 -6.98
CA PRO A 115 -0.73 -3.28 -6.60
C PRO A 115 0.70 -2.97 -7.06
N ILE A 116 1.69 -3.43 -6.31
CA ILE A 116 3.07 -3.46 -6.77
C ILE A 116 3.27 -4.58 -7.80
N PRO A 117 4.28 -4.47 -8.70
CA PRO A 117 4.48 -5.45 -9.79
C PRO A 117 4.65 -6.90 -9.33
N GLU A 118 5.07 -7.10 -8.09
CA GLU A 118 5.27 -8.45 -7.53
C GLU A 118 3.98 -9.24 -7.34
N PHE A 119 2.79 -8.62 -7.30
CA PHE A 119 1.52 -9.36 -7.30
C PHE A 119 1.42 -10.24 -8.56
N LYS A 120 1.64 -9.63 -9.73
CA LYS A 120 1.66 -10.37 -11.00
C LYS A 120 2.78 -11.42 -11.03
N THR A 121 3.98 -11.04 -10.62
CA THR A 121 5.13 -11.96 -10.62
C THR A 121 4.88 -13.17 -9.73
N ALA A 122 4.30 -12.97 -8.55
CA ALA A 122 4.00 -14.06 -7.63
C ALA A 122 2.95 -15.02 -8.21
N TYR A 123 1.90 -14.49 -8.83
CA TYR A 123 0.88 -15.31 -9.48
C TYR A 123 1.44 -16.12 -10.65
N ASP A 124 2.22 -15.47 -11.52
CA ASP A 124 2.85 -16.13 -12.67
C ASP A 124 3.80 -17.26 -12.24
N LEU A 125 4.60 -17.03 -11.19
CA LEU A 125 5.47 -18.05 -10.62
C LEU A 125 4.69 -19.22 -10.04
N TRP A 126 3.64 -18.95 -9.26
CA TRP A 126 2.78 -19.99 -8.72
C TRP A 126 2.17 -20.87 -9.82
N GLN A 127 1.70 -20.27 -10.93
CA GLN A 127 1.20 -21.01 -12.09
C GLN A 127 2.28 -21.87 -12.75
N GLN A 128 3.49 -21.34 -12.94
CA GLN A 128 4.62 -22.06 -13.55
C GLN A 128 5.07 -23.25 -12.71
N GLU A 129 4.95 -23.18 -11.40
CA GLU A 129 5.28 -24.25 -10.46
C GLU A 129 4.17 -25.31 -10.35
N GLY A 130 3.10 -25.18 -11.12
CA GLY A 130 2.00 -26.14 -11.19
C GLY A 130 0.81 -25.79 -10.30
N GLY A 131 0.78 -24.61 -9.69
CA GLY A 131 -0.37 -24.09 -8.97
C GLY A 131 -0.79 -24.97 -7.79
N ALA A 132 0.09 -25.18 -6.80
CA ALA A 132 -0.19 -26.06 -5.68
C ALA A 132 -1.49 -25.67 -4.96
N GLU A 133 -2.33 -26.65 -4.68
CA GLU A 133 -3.60 -26.44 -3.97
C GLU A 133 -3.36 -25.90 -2.57
N GLY A 134 -4.06 -24.83 -2.20
CA GLY A 134 -3.96 -24.18 -0.90
C GLY A 134 -2.94 -23.05 -0.81
N GLU A 135 -2.18 -22.76 -1.87
CA GLU A 135 -1.26 -21.62 -1.93
C GLU A 135 -1.90 -20.38 -2.54
N ASN A 136 -2.95 -20.55 -3.34
CA ASN A 136 -3.75 -19.45 -3.88
C ASN A 136 -5.22 -19.70 -3.58
N PHE A 137 -5.90 -18.66 -3.08
CA PHE A 137 -7.31 -18.69 -2.73
C PHE A 137 -8.02 -17.53 -3.40
N GLY A 138 -9.19 -17.80 -3.96
CA GLY A 138 -10.02 -16.80 -4.61
C GLY A 138 -10.03 -16.93 -6.14
N ILE A 139 -10.36 -15.86 -6.81
CA ILE A 139 -10.57 -15.84 -8.26
C ILE A 139 -9.72 -14.72 -8.87
N LYS A 140 -8.93 -15.08 -9.88
CA LYS A 140 -8.33 -14.12 -10.81
C LYS A 140 -9.27 -13.99 -12.02
N GLY A 141 -10.02 -12.90 -12.09
CA GLY A 141 -10.98 -12.61 -13.14
C GLY A 141 -10.45 -11.67 -14.23
N GLU A 142 -9.33 -11.01 -14.00
CA GLU A 142 -8.67 -10.10 -14.94
C GLU A 142 -7.15 -10.09 -14.75
N GLU A 143 -6.41 -9.51 -15.70
CA GLU A 143 -4.98 -9.30 -15.54
C GLU A 143 -4.74 -8.23 -14.47
N GLU A 144 -3.70 -8.41 -13.69
CA GLU A 144 -3.27 -7.42 -12.70
C GLU A 144 -2.82 -6.13 -13.40
N CYS A 145 -3.24 -5.01 -12.86
CA CYS A 145 -2.88 -3.68 -13.33
C CYS A 145 -1.93 -2.98 -12.33
N PRO A 146 -0.70 -3.47 -12.17
CA PRO A 146 0.24 -2.91 -11.20
C PRO A 146 0.77 -1.54 -11.63
N SER A 147 1.48 -0.89 -10.70
CA SER A 147 2.27 0.29 -11.01
C SER A 147 3.23 0.05 -12.18
N TYR A 148 3.37 1.07 -13.03
CA TYR A 148 4.19 0.99 -14.27
C TYR A 148 5.69 0.83 -13.99
N ILE A 149 6.16 1.45 -12.91
CA ILE A 149 7.57 1.37 -12.48
C ILE A 149 7.67 0.58 -11.17
N ASN A 150 8.61 -0.35 -11.12
CA ASN A 150 9.00 -1.03 -9.89
C ASN A 150 10.14 -0.26 -9.22
N THR A 151 9.85 0.39 -8.11
CA THR A 151 10.82 1.16 -7.32
C THR A 151 11.48 0.35 -6.20
N GLY A 152 11.14 -0.93 -6.06
CA GLY A 152 11.78 -1.82 -5.10
C GLY A 152 11.12 -1.87 -3.72
N MET A 153 9.86 -1.50 -3.60
CA MET A 153 9.12 -1.61 -2.33
C MET A 153 9.17 -3.03 -1.75
N PHE A 154 9.01 -4.04 -2.60
CA PHE A 154 9.11 -5.44 -2.17
C PHE A 154 10.50 -5.81 -1.62
N ASN A 155 11.57 -5.23 -2.16
CA ASN A 155 12.91 -5.43 -1.62
C ASN A 155 13.03 -4.88 -0.20
N ALA A 156 12.45 -3.70 0.08
CA ALA A 156 12.40 -3.15 1.41
C ALA A 156 11.59 -4.03 2.38
N ILE A 157 10.45 -4.58 1.92
CA ILE A 157 9.66 -5.55 2.70
C ILE A 157 10.49 -6.77 3.09
N LYS A 158 11.22 -7.34 2.14
CA LYS A 158 12.10 -8.51 2.37
C LYS A 158 13.27 -8.19 3.29
N GLU A 159 13.87 -7.01 3.16
CA GLU A 159 15.00 -6.58 3.98
C GLU A 159 14.66 -6.58 5.48
N PHE A 160 13.49 -6.07 5.84
CA PHE A 160 13.07 -5.98 7.24
C PHE A 160 12.37 -7.23 7.74
N ASP A 161 11.73 -7.99 6.86
CA ASP A 161 10.96 -9.20 7.20
C ASP A 161 9.96 -8.99 8.37
N SER A 162 9.44 -7.77 8.49
CA SER A 162 8.39 -7.41 9.46
C SER A 162 7.01 -7.47 8.82
N THR A 163 6.88 -7.05 7.57
CA THR A 163 5.61 -7.11 6.84
C THR A 163 5.32 -8.54 6.38
N LYS A 164 4.19 -9.09 6.87
CA LYS A 164 3.77 -10.48 6.58
C LYS A 164 2.70 -10.55 5.49
N TYR A 165 1.93 -9.48 5.30
CA TYR A 165 0.84 -9.43 4.33
C TYR A 165 0.84 -8.07 3.64
N VAL A 166 0.52 -8.10 2.35
CA VAL A 166 0.29 -6.91 1.52
C VAL A 166 -1.08 -7.07 0.87
N PHE A 167 -1.93 -6.08 1.06
CA PHE A 167 -3.27 -6.04 0.48
C PHE A 167 -3.34 -4.92 -0.55
N ALA A 168 -3.85 -5.25 -1.73
CA ALA A 168 -4.12 -4.28 -2.78
C ALA A 168 -5.58 -4.37 -3.24
N GLY A 169 -6.10 -3.28 -3.78
CA GLY A 169 -7.38 -3.22 -4.44
C GLY A 169 -7.21 -3.08 -5.95
N HIS A 170 -7.86 -2.09 -6.54
CA HIS A 170 -7.68 -1.64 -7.92
C HIS A 170 -8.27 -2.57 -8.98
N ASP A 171 -7.88 -3.82 -9.01
CA ASP A 171 -8.39 -4.83 -9.93
C ASP A 171 -9.77 -5.30 -9.47
N HIS A 172 -10.82 -4.99 -10.24
CA HIS A 172 -12.21 -5.15 -9.78
C HIS A 172 -12.70 -6.59 -9.81
N LEU A 173 -12.08 -7.44 -10.62
CA LEU A 173 -12.47 -8.84 -10.80
C LEU A 173 -11.51 -9.83 -10.12
N ASN A 174 -10.50 -9.33 -9.42
CA ASN A 174 -9.54 -10.13 -8.68
C ASN A 174 -9.86 -10.14 -7.18
N ASN A 175 -9.84 -11.32 -6.57
CA ASN A 175 -10.03 -11.49 -5.13
C ASN A 175 -9.19 -12.67 -4.57
N TYR A 176 -7.96 -12.80 -5.03
CA TYR A 176 -7.02 -13.86 -4.65
C TYR A 176 -5.87 -13.30 -3.80
#